data_40cfbde56c320fc1eed09070f83fd05f
#
_entry.id   40cfbde56c320fc1eed09070f83fd05f
#
_cell.length_a   1.000
_cell.length_b   1.000
_cell.length_c   1.000
_cell.angle_alpha   90.00
_cell.angle_beta   90.00
_cell.angle_gamma   90.00
#
_symmetry.space_group_name_H-M   'P 1'
#
loop_
_entity.id
_entity.type
_entity.pdbx_description
1 polymer ?
#
loop_
_entity_poly.entity_id
_entity_poly.type
_entity_poly.pdbx_seq_one_letter_code
_entity_poly.pdbx_strand_id
1 'polypeptide(L)'
;KAWAKRDEDLFQTGRLITCGLYINITLYDYLRTIVNLNRTNSTWCLDPRAQAEKADATPSGLGNQCSVEFNLAYRWHSTISQGDEKWIEQIYYDLMGKPAEQVSMPELLMGMKKVKGMLEADPAKRTFGHLQRNADGYFDDGELVNILTRATEDVASSFGPRNVPKAMRSIEILGIEASRRWNVGSLNEFRKHFGLKPYETFEDVNSNPEIANTLRHLYEHPDYIELYPGIVSEEAKEPMIPGVGIAPTYTISRAVLSDAVALVRGDRHYTIDYNPRNLTNWGYNECRYDLNINQGCIFYKLATRAFPNHYKPDSIYAHYPMTIPSENRNIMKNLGREQDYSWDKPAFTEPRVNLVSHQNAKLLLENQKDFRPSWARSMSELFGKGEFDTKQREAIGKALNTEEFPKLVKTFYEDIT
;
A
#
# COMPACT_ATOMS: atom_id res chain seq x y z
N LYS A 1 11.41 30.91 16.21
CA LYS A 1 11.55 29.60 16.90
C LYS A 1 10.18 28.89 17.02
N ALA A 2 9.10 29.56 17.49
CA ALA A 2 7.77 28.93 17.67
C ALA A 2 7.16 28.41 16.36
N TRP A 3 7.25 29.16 15.27
CA TRP A 3 6.80 28.72 13.96
C TRP A 3 7.55 27.49 13.43
N ALA A 4 8.88 27.49 13.56
CA ALA A 4 9.68 26.34 13.15
C ALA A 4 9.34 25.08 13.96
N LYS A 5 9.05 25.22 15.27
CA LYS A 5 8.59 24.11 16.08
C LYS A 5 7.22 23.59 15.62
N ARG A 6 6.27 24.50 15.36
CA ARG A 6 4.94 24.13 14.88
C ARG A 6 4.99 23.42 13.53
N ASP A 7 5.82 23.90 12.62
CA ASP A 7 6.02 23.28 11.30
C ASP A 7 6.54 21.85 11.45
N GLU A 8 7.54 21.64 12.32
CA GLU A 8 8.06 20.31 12.64
C GLU A 8 6.99 19.42 13.29
N ASP A 9 6.23 19.93 14.24
CA ASP A 9 5.15 19.16 14.91
C ASP A 9 4.08 18.73 13.90
N LEU A 10 3.66 19.61 12.98
CA LEU A 10 2.72 19.29 11.91
C LEU A 10 3.28 18.27 10.95
N PHE A 11 4.54 18.41 10.55
CA PHE A 11 5.22 17.45 9.68
C PHE A 11 5.28 16.07 10.32
N GLN A 12 5.73 15.98 11.57
CA GLN A 12 5.84 14.69 12.28
C GLN A 12 4.47 14.02 12.48
N THR A 13 3.46 14.80 12.85
CA THR A 13 2.08 14.29 12.99
C THR A 13 1.54 13.78 11.65
N GLY A 14 1.69 14.56 10.58
CA GLY A 14 1.28 14.14 9.22
C GLY A 14 2.01 12.87 8.76
N ARG A 15 3.31 12.78 9.04
CA ARG A 15 4.11 11.58 8.74
C ARG A 15 3.60 10.35 9.48
N LEU A 16 3.30 10.47 10.78
CA LEU A 16 2.77 9.36 11.58
C LEU A 16 1.39 8.89 11.09
N ILE A 17 0.51 9.83 10.74
CA ILE A 17 -0.81 9.52 10.16
C ILE A 17 -0.65 8.80 8.82
N THR A 18 0.23 9.28 7.95
CA THR A 18 0.51 8.66 6.64
C THR A 18 1.05 7.24 6.80
N CYS A 19 1.97 7.02 7.75
CA CYS A 19 2.45 5.67 8.08
C CYS A 19 1.30 4.76 8.58
N GLY A 20 0.41 5.30 9.43
CA GLY A 20 -0.75 4.57 9.92
C GLY A 20 -1.73 4.19 8.81
N LEU A 21 -2.00 5.09 7.87
CA LEU A 21 -2.78 4.80 6.66
C LEU A 21 -2.13 3.71 5.82
N TYR A 22 -0.85 3.86 5.52
CA TYR A 22 -0.11 2.92 4.69
C TYR A 22 -0.17 1.48 5.22
N ILE A 23 0.15 1.27 6.50
CA ILE A 23 0.13 -0.08 7.07
C ILE A 23 -1.28 -0.67 7.10
N ASN A 24 -2.29 0.13 7.41
CA ASN A 24 -3.65 -0.38 7.47
C ASN A 24 -4.22 -0.68 6.05
N ILE A 25 -3.89 0.11 5.03
CA ILE A 25 -4.18 -0.24 3.63
C ILE A 25 -3.50 -1.56 3.28
N THR A 26 -2.23 -1.73 3.65
CA THR A 26 -1.49 -2.97 3.40
C THR A 26 -2.15 -4.17 4.09
N LEU A 27 -2.49 -4.08 5.37
CA LEU A 27 -3.05 -5.19 6.13
C LEU A 27 -4.51 -5.52 5.75
N TYR A 28 -5.32 -4.51 5.52
CA TYR A 28 -6.77 -4.67 5.39
C TYR A 28 -7.28 -4.61 3.94
N ASP A 29 -6.62 -3.89 3.05
CA ASP A 29 -7.01 -3.79 1.65
C ASP A 29 -6.15 -4.68 0.74
N TYR A 30 -4.81 -4.61 0.87
CA TYR A 30 -3.87 -5.30 0.00
C TYR A 30 -3.69 -6.78 0.35
N LEU A 31 -3.31 -7.10 1.60
CA LEU A 31 -2.91 -8.46 1.99
C LEU A 31 -4.01 -9.49 1.73
N ARG A 32 -5.26 -9.15 2.00
CA ARG A 32 -6.40 -10.04 1.75
C ARG A 32 -6.50 -10.46 0.30
N THR A 33 -6.31 -9.50 -0.61
CA THR A 33 -6.40 -9.76 -2.05
C THR A 33 -5.23 -10.62 -2.53
N ILE A 34 -4.01 -10.33 -2.10
CA ILE A 34 -2.85 -11.11 -2.54
C ILE A 34 -2.87 -12.57 -2.07
N VAL A 35 -3.47 -12.85 -0.91
CA VAL A 35 -3.64 -14.24 -0.44
C VAL A 35 -4.94 -14.89 -0.93
N ASN A 36 -5.58 -14.34 -1.94
CA ASN A 36 -6.83 -14.80 -2.56
C ASN A 36 -8.06 -14.76 -1.63
N LEU A 37 -8.05 -13.91 -0.61
CA LEU A 37 -9.22 -13.66 0.22
C LEU A 37 -9.87 -12.36 -0.23
N ASN A 38 -10.83 -12.46 -1.14
CA ASN A 38 -11.53 -11.28 -1.62
C ASN A 38 -12.40 -10.67 -0.50
N ARG A 39 -12.24 -9.34 -0.29
CA ARG A 39 -12.97 -8.60 0.73
C ARG A 39 -14.48 -8.55 0.51
N THR A 40 -14.94 -8.79 -0.71
CA THR A 40 -16.36 -8.78 -1.06
C THR A 40 -17.16 -9.90 -0.40
N ASN A 41 -16.54 -11.04 -0.14
CA ASN A 41 -17.18 -12.24 0.38
C ASN A 41 -16.60 -12.73 1.73
N SER A 42 -15.68 -11.99 2.33
CA SER A 42 -15.04 -12.35 3.58
C SER A 42 -14.80 -11.13 4.45
N THR A 43 -15.03 -11.26 5.75
CA THR A 43 -14.69 -10.26 6.78
C THR A 43 -13.33 -10.54 7.43
N TRP A 44 -12.63 -11.61 7.02
CA TRP A 44 -11.33 -11.94 7.56
C TRP A 44 -10.34 -10.78 7.36
N CYS A 45 -9.57 -10.49 8.39
CA CYS A 45 -8.46 -9.55 8.33
C CYS A 45 -7.33 -10.03 9.24
N LEU A 46 -6.12 -9.63 8.92
CA LEU A 46 -4.96 -9.85 9.77
C LEU A 46 -4.84 -8.66 10.72
N ASP A 47 -5.00 -8.90 12.03
CA ASP A 47 -4.66 -7.91 13.05
C ASP A 47 -3.40 -8.34 13.83
N PRO A 48 -2.22 -7.92 13.38
CA PRO A 48 -0.97 -8.28 14.05
C PRO A 48 -0.77 -7.57 15.40
N ARG A 49 -1.63 -6.61 15.74
CA ARG A 49 -1.61 -5.92 17.04
C ARG A 49 -2.46 -6.61 18.10
N ALA A 50 -3.34 -7.52 17.69
CA ALA A 50 -4.11 -8.33 18.63
C ALA A 50 -3.17 -9.05 19.60
N GLN A 51 -3.54 -9.06 20.87
CA GLN A 51 -2.76 -9.79 21.87
C GLN A 51 -2.79 -11.29 21.53
N ALA A 52 -1.60 -11.85 21.35
CA ALA A 52 -1.48 -13.29 21.25
C ALA A 52 -1.56 -13.86 22.68
N GLU A 53 -2.51 -14.74 22.92
CA GLU A 53 -2.67 -15.43 24.21
C GLU A 53 -1.54 -16.42 24.50
N LYS A 54 -0.65 -16.64 23.53
CA LYS A 54 0.46 -17.60 23.65
C LYS A 54 1.71 -16.95 24.22
N ALA A 55 2.36 -17.65 25.13
CA ALA A 55 3.58 -17.20 25.82
C ALA A 55 4.79 -16.94 24.89
N ASP A 56 4.78 -17.50 23.68
CA ASP A 56 5.84 -17.39 22.66
C ASP A 56 5.54 -16.35 21.56
N ALA A 57 4.52 -15.53 21.74
CA ALA A 57 4.22 -14.47 20.79
C ALA A 57 5.35 -13.45 20.70
N THR A 58 5.64 -12.99 19.49
CA THR A 58 6.62 -11.93 19.25
C THR A 58 6.29 -10.70 20.11
N PRO A 59 7.23 -10.24 20.96
CA PRO A 59 7.01 -9.07 21.80
C PRO A 59 6.74 -7.81 20.99
N SER A 60 5.96 -6.89 21.56
CA SER A 60 5.60 -5.65 20.90
C SER A 60 6.72 -4.61 21.01
N GLY A 61 7.07 -3.97 19.88
CA GLY A 61 7.90 -2.78 19.85
C GLY A 61 9.38 -2.97 20.15
N LEU A 62 9.89 -4.20 20.13
CA LEU A 62 11.30 -4.49 20.36
C LEU A 62 12.23 -4.27 19.16
N GLY A 63 11.68 -3.89 18.04
CA GLY A 63 12.37 -3.74 16.77
C GLY A 63 11.96 -4.85 15.80
N ASN A 64 12.20 -4.59 14.52
CA ASN A 64 11.94 -5.52 13.45
C ASN A 64 13.19 -5.76 12.60
N GLN A 65 13.28 -6.94 12.03
CA GLN A 65 14.37 -7.33 11.15
C GLN A 65 13.82 -8.24 10.06
N CYS A 66 14.11 -7.89 8.81
CA CYS A 66 13.76 -8.70 7.66
C CYS A 66 14.84 -9.77 7.45
N SER A 67 14.47 -11.04 7.45
CA SER A 67 15.39 -12.14 7.14
C SER A 67 15.78 -12.14 5.67
N VAL A 68 16.88 -12.81 5.34
CA VAL A 68 17.29 -13.00 3.94
C VAL A 68 16.31 -13.90 3.19
N GLU A 69 15.72 -14.86 3.89
CA GLU A 69 14.67 -15.74 3.37
C GLU A 69 13.43 -14.95 2.99
N PHE A 70 12.96 -14.03 3.85
CA PHE A 70 11.83 -13.17 3.54
C PHE A 70 12.13 -12.22 2.38
N ASN A 71 13.36 -11.69 2.29
CA ASN A 71 13.80 -10.88 1.14
C ASN A 71 13.67 -11.65 -0.18
N LEU A 72 13.95 -12.95 -0.18
CA LEU A 72 13.77 -13.81 -1.36
C LEU A 72 12.30 -14.19 -1.57
N ALA A 73 11.59 -14.56 -0.51
CA ALA A 73 10.20 -14.97 -0.59
C ALA A 73 9.27 -13.84 -1.05
N TYR A 74 9.59 -12.60 -0.74
CA TYR A 74 8.80 -11.44 -1.13
C TYR A 74 9.25 -10.82 -2.47
N ARG A 75 9.58 -11.66 -3.44
CA ARG A 75 9.90 -11.27 -4.83
C ARG A 75 8.80 -11.72 -5.77
N TRP A 76 8.01 -10.77 -6.22
CA TRP A 76 6.78 -10.99 -6.96
C TRP A 76 6.93 -10.68 -8.46
N HIS A 77 8.13 -10.91 -9.01
CA HIS A 77 8.45 -10.55 -10.39
C HIS A 77 7.59 -11.28 -11.43
N SER A 78 7.09 -12.47 -11.10
CA SER A 78 6.14 -13.21 -11.95
C SER A 78 4.75 -12.56 -12.02
N THR A 79 4.43 -11.64 -11.12
CA THR A 79 3.11 -10.99 -11.08
C THR A 79 3.08 -9.63 -11.79
N ILE A 80 4.16 -9.23 -12.41
CA ILE A 80 4.26 -8.00 -13.19
C ILE A 80 3.24 -8.04 -14.33
N SER A 81 2.45 -6.97 -14.50
CA SER A 81 1.48 -6.86 -15.57
C SER A 81 2.14 -6.69 -16.94
N GLN A 82 1.40 -6.92 -18.00
CA GLN A 82 1.90 -6.65 -19.36
C GLN A 82 2.17 -5.16 -19.60
N GLY A 83 1.43 -4.28 -18.93
CA GLY A 83 1.65 -2.84 -18.98
C GLY A 83 2.97 -2.46 -18.34
N ASP A 84 3.25 -3.00 -17.16
CA ASP A 84 4.49 -2.78 -16.43
C ASP A 84 5.71 -3.41 -17.14
N GLU A 85 5.55 -4.57 -17.76
CA GLU A 85 6.63 -5.19 -18.57
C GLU A 85 7.07 -4.27 -19.69
N LYS A 86 6.13 -3.71 -20.47
CA LYS A 86 6.42 -2.75 -21.54
C LYS A 86 7.11 -1.49 -21.01
N TRP A 87 6.66 -0.99 -19.86
CA TRP A 87 7.26 0.16 -19.20
C TRP A 87 8.71 -0.12 -18.76
N ILE A 88 8.98 -1.30 -18.19
CA ILE A 88 10.33 -1.74 -17.82
C ILE A 88 11.23 -1.85 -19.06
N GLU A 89 10.75 -2.46 -20.14
CA GLU A 89 11.48 -2.56 -21.39
C GLU A 89 11.84 -1.18 -21.98
N GLN A 90 10.90 -0.23 -21.91
CA GLN A 90 11.14 1.14 -22.36
C GLN A 90 12.25 1.80 -21.53
N ILE A 91 12.23 1.63 -20.20
CA ILE A 91 13.31 2.16 -19.33
C ILE A 91 14.68 1.59 -19.71
N TYR A 92 14.78 0.30 -19.99
CA TYR A 92 16.04 -0.29 -20.42
C TYR A 92 16.51 0.34 -21.74
N TYR A 93 15.60 0.53 -22.68
CA TYR A 93 15.91 1.19 -23.94
C TYR A 93 16.41 2.62 -23.74
N ASP A 94 15.71 3.40 -22.93
CA ASP A 94 16.05 4.81 -22.66
C ASP A 94 17.40 4.96 -21.94
N LEU A 95 17.73 4.02 -21.07
CA LEU A 95 18.96 4.06 -20.29
C LEU A 95 20.17 3.43 -20.99
N MET A 96 19.96 2.37 -21.75
CA MET A 96 21.04 1.48 -22.24
C MET A 96 21.05 1.33 -23.75
N GLY A 97 20.02 1.83 -24.45
CA GLY A 97 19.92 1.77 -25.92
C GLY A 97 19.67 0.36 -26.47
N LYS A 98 19.26 -0.60 -25.65
CA LYS A 98 19.04 -2.00 -26.04
C LYS A 98 17.95 -2.69 -25.21
N PRO A 99 17.38 -3.80 -25.71
CA PRO A 99 16.38 -4.57 -24.99
C PRO A 99 16.90 -5.09 -23.65
N ALA A 100 16.03 -5.21 -22.66
CA ALA A 100 16.36 -5.66 -21.32
C ALA A 100 17.05 -7.04 -21.30
N GLU A 101 16.65 -7.97 -22.15
CA GLU A 101 17.22 -9.32 -22.25
C GLU A 101 18.69 -9.34 -22.70
N GLN A 102 19.17 -8.27 -23.33
CA GLN A 102 20.56 -8.10 -23.78
C GLN A 102 21.42 -7.31 -22.79
N VAL A 103 20.83 -6.83 -21.68
CA VAL A 103 21.52 -6.06 -20.67
C VAL A 103 22.23 -7.00 -19.69
N SER A 104 23.56 -6.88 -19.62
CA SER A 104 24.36 -7.62 -18.64
C SER A 104 24.22 -7.02 -17.24
N MET A 105 24.55 -7.79 -16.21
CA MET A 105 24.51 -7.33 -14.81
C MET A 105 25.37 -6.08 -14.56
N PRO A 106 26.62 -5.98 -15.05
CA PRO A 106 27.43 -4.76 -14.90
C PRO A 106 26.76 -3.52 -15.52
N GLU A 107 26.13 -3.68 -16.69
CA GLU A 107 25.42 -2.58 -17.36
C GLU A 107 24.19 -2.16 -16.58
N LEU A 108 23.42 -3.13 -16.04
CA LEU A 108 22.28 -2.83 -15.18
C LEU A 108 22.71 -2.01 -13.97
N LEU A 109 23.76 -2.41 -13.26
CA LEU A 109 24.29 -1.68 -12.10
C LEU A 109 24.76 -0.27 -12.46
N MET A 110 25.41 -0.12 -13.61
CA MET A 110 25.80 1.21 -14.13
C MET A 110 24.57 2.07 -14.48
N GLY A 111 23.55 1.47 -15.10
CA GLY A 111 22.29 2.15 -15.41
C GLY A 111 21.58 2.63 -14.15
N MET A 112 21.47 1.80 -13.13
CA MET A 112 20.89 2.17 -11.84
C MET A 112 21.66 3.33 -11.16
N LYS A 113 22.99 3.31 -11.23
CA LYS A 113 23.83 4.41 -10.73
C LYS A 113 23.60 5.70 -11.52
N LYS A 114 23.45 5.61 -12.83
CA LYS A 114 23.12 6.75 -13.71
C LYS A 114 21.78 7.36 -13.34
N VAL A 115 20.72 6.54 -13.19
CA VAL A 115 19.39 6.99 -12.75
C VAL A 115 19.46 7.75 -11.42
N LYS A 116 20.18 7.19 -10.44
CA LYS A 116 20.37 7.85 -9.14
C LYS A 116 21.02 9.23 -9.28
N GLY A 117 21.99 9.36 -10.20
CA GLY A 117 22.66 10.64 -10.49
C GLY A 117 21.79 11.66 -11.25
N MET A 118 20.72 11.21 -11.92
CA MET A 118 19.77 12.05 -12.66
C MET A 118 18.59 12.53 -11.81
N LEU A 119 18.41 11.97 -10.62
CA LEU A 119 17.31 12.39 -9.75
C LEU A 119 17.51 13.84 -9.29
N GLU A 120 16.48 14.65 -9.47
CA GLU A 120 16.45 16.02 -8.92
C GLU A 120 16.70 15.99 -7.40
N ALA A 121 17.68 16.78 -6.95
CA ALA A 121 18.08 16.81 -5.56
C ALA A 121 16.97 17.36 -4.65
N ASP A 122 16.25 18.37 -5.12
CA ASP A 122 15.11 18.96 -4.43
C ASP A 122 13.84 18.11 -4.63
N PRO A 123 13.31 17.41 -3.60
CA PRO A 123 12.10 16.61 -3.74
C PRO A 123 10.89 17.39 -4.24
N ALA A 124 10.81 18.70 -3.94
CA ALA A 124 9.70 19.53 -4.37
C ALA A 124 9.67 19.79 -5.89
N LYS A 125 10.78 19.53 -6.57
CA LYS A 125 10.91 19.68 -8.02
C LYS A 125 10.84 18.35 -8.77
N ARG A 126 10.80 17.22 -8.04
CA ARG A 126 10.75 15.91 -8.69
C ARG A 126 9.46 15.72 -9.44
N THR A 127 9.58 15.13 -10.61
CA THR A 127 8.45 14.65 -11.42
C THR A 127 7.98 13.29 -10.92
N PHE A 128 6.78 12.88 -11.32
CA PHE A 128 6.27 11.53 -11.09
C PHE A 128 5.93 10.90 -12.44
N GLY A 129 6.77 9.95 -12.86
CA GLY A 129 6.70 9.46 -14.22
C GLY A 129 6.88 10.59 -15.24
N HIS A 130 5.91 10.79 -16.10
CA HIS A 130 5.86 11.91 -17.06
C HIS A 130 5.14 13.15 -16.52
N LEU A 131 4.54 13.07 -15.33
CA LEU A 131 3.80 14.19 -14.75
C LEU A 131 4.74 15.28 -14.27
N GLN A 132 4.39 16.51 -14.61
CA GLN A 132 5.08 17.72 -14.19
C GLN A 132 4.29 18.40 -13.06
N ARG A 133 4.98 19.07 -12.16
CA ARG A 133 4.33 19.92 -11.17
C ARG A 133 3.91 21.24 -11.80
N ASN A 134 2.76 21.74 -11.40
CA ASN A 134 2.32 23.10 -11.75
C ASN A 134 3.14 24.16 -11.01
N ALA A 135 2.84 25.45 -11.24
CA ALA A 135 3.54 26.57 -10.63
C ALA A 135 3.46 26.57 -9.10
N ASP A 136 2.42 25.99 -8.52
CA ASP A 136 2.21 25.87 -7.08
C ASP A 136 2.87 24.61 -6.47
N GLY A 137 3.54 23.81 -7.30
CA GLY A 137 4.26 22.61 -6.89
C GLY A 137 3.40 21.33 -6.81
N TYR A 138 2.16 21.34 -7.30
CA TYR A 138 1.24 20.21 -7.29
C TYR A 138 1.21 19.50 -8.63
N PHE A 139 0.90 18.18 -8.60
CA PHE A 139 0.50 17.44 -9.80
C PHE A 139 -0.98 17.68 -10.09
N ASP A 140 -1.37 17.53 -11.34
CA ASP A 140 -2.78 17.59 -11.74
C ASP A 140 -3.54 16.36 -11.17
N ASP A 141 -4.64 16.63 -10.47
CA ASP A 141 -5.45 15.59 -9.84
C ASP A 141 -6.08 14.63 -10.87
N GLY A 142 -6.51 15.15 -12.01
CA GLY A 142 -7.08 14.33 -13.08
C GLY A 142 -6.07 13.38 -13.70
N GLU A 143 -4.82 13.82 -13.88
CA GLU A 143 -3.74 12.97 -14.37
C GLU A 143 -3.37 11.88 -13.34
N LEU A 144 -3.29 12.22 -12.05
CA LEU A 144 -3.08 11.24 -10.98
C LEU A 144 -4.21 10.20 -10.91
N VAL A 145 -5.45 10.63 -10.98
CA VAL A 145 -6.63 9.75 -11.00
C VAL A 145 -6.64 8.85 -12.23
N ASN A 146 -6.24 9.36 -13.39
CA ASN A 146 -6.10 8.55 -14.61
C ASN A 146 -5.04 7.45 -14.46
N ILE A 147 -3.92 7.74 -13.79
CA ILE A 147 -2.89 6.72 -13.50
C ILE A 147 -3.46 5.66 -12.57
N LEU A 148 -4.10 6.06 -11.47
CA LEU A 148 -4.73 5.14 -10.52
C LEU A 148 -5.81 4.28 -11.18
N THR A 149 -6.65 4.87 -12.02
CA THR A 149 -7.70 4.15 -12.77
C THR A 149 -7.12 3.08 -13.68
N ARG A 150 -6.11 3.44 -14.47
CA ARG A 150 -5.43 2.48 -15.37
C ARG A 150 -4.73 1.37 -14.58
N ALA A 151 -4.07 1.70 -13.48
CA ALA A 151 -3.43 0.72 -12.62
C ALA A 151 -4.44 -0.24 -11.98
N THR A 152 -5.63 0.24 -11.61
CA THR A 152 -6.70 -0.61 -11.08
C THR A 152 -7.29 -1.55 -12.14
N GLU A 153 -7.29 -1.15 -13.42
CA GLU A 153 -7.77 -1.96 -14.54
C GLU A 153 -6.71 -2.92 -15.10
N ASP A 154 -5.44 -2.70 -14.77
CA ASP A 154 -4.34 -3.52 -15.30
C ASP A 154 -4.27 -4.86 -14.54
N VAL A 155 -4.29 -5.95 -15.31
CA VAL A 155 -4.32 -7.29 -14.75
C VAL A 155 -2.91 -7.71 -14.35
N ALA A 156 -2.69 -7.91 -13.06
CA ALA A 156 -1.45 -8.53 -12.59
C ALA A 156 -1.34 -9.97 -13.10
N SER A 157 -0.12 -10.39 -13.47
CA SER A 157 0.15 -11.78 -13.79
C SER A 157 0.05 -12.66 -12.54
N SER A 158 -0.03 -13.96 -12.75
CA SER A 158 -0.11 -14.94 -11.67
C SER A 158 1.27 -15.24 -11.09
N PHE A 159 1.32 -15.49 -9.79
CA PHE A 159 2.52 -16.03 -9.18
C PHE A 159 2.76 -17.46 -9.67
N GLY A 160 3.93 -17.73 -10.22
CA GLY A 160 4.23 -19.07 -10.71
C GLY A 160 5.43 -19.16 -11.66
N PRO A 161 5.84 -20.39 -11.99
CA PRO A 161 6.95 -20.63 -12.87
C PRO A 161 6.61 -20.18 -14.30
N ARG A 162 7.63 -19.74 -15.03
CA ARG A 162 7.55 -19.24 -16.42
C ARG A 162 6.75 -17.95 -16.61
N ASN A 163 6.26 -17.33 -15.52
CA ASN A 163 5.52 -16.08 -15.56
C ASN A 163 6.42 -14.84 -15.36
N VAL A 164 7.70 -15.05 -15.04
CA VAL A 164 8.64 -13.91 -14.90
C VAL A 164 8.94 -13.34 -16.28
N PRO A 165 8.72 -12.03 -16.51
CA PRO A 165 9.02 -11.39 -17.78
C PRO A 165 10.50 -11.47 -18.13
N LYS A 166 10.81 -11.58 -19.43
CA LYS A 166 12.21 -11.59 -19.91
C LYS A 166 12.98 -10.34 -19.50
N ALA A 167 12.31 -9.21 -19.41
CA ALA A 167 12.88 -7.96 -18.92
C ALA A 167 13.48 -8.07 -17.50
N MET A 168 13.01 -9.01 -16.68
CA MET A 168 13.49 -9.24 -15.32
C MET A 168 14.61 -10.27 -15.21
N ARG A 169 15.05 -10.86 -16.32
CA ARG A 169 16.05 -11.95 -16.33
C ARG A 169 17.31 -11.64 -15.51
N SER A 170 17.89 -10.47 -15.68
CA SER A 170 19.09 -10.07 -14.94
C SER A 170 18.85 -9.95 -13.45
N ILE A 171 17.65 -9.47 -13.05
CA ILE A 171 17.24 -9.37 -11.64
C ILE A 171 17.03 -10.76 -11.03
N GLU A 172 16.46 -11.69 -11.78
CA GLU A 172 16.29 -13.09 -11.35
C GLU A 172 17.64 -13.78 -11.10
N ILE A 173 18.58 -13.65 -12.04
CA ILE A 173 19.94 -14.18 -11.89
C ILE A 173 20.60 -13.60 -10.64
N LEU A 174 20.53 -12.27 -10.45
CA LEU A 174 21.05 -11.61 -9.25
C LEU A 174 20.44 -12.18 -7.96
N GLY A 175 19.13 -12.44 -7.97
CA GLY A 175 18.42 -13.03 -6.84
C GLY A 175 18.90 -14.43 -6.49
N ILE A 176 19.03 -15.30 -7.49
CA ILE A 176 19.52 -16.68 -7.31
C ILE A 176 20.97 -16.67 -6.82
N GLU A 177 21.85 -15.89 -7.43
CA GLU A 177 23.24 -15.77 -7.00
C GLU A 177 23.38 -15.17 -5.60
N ALA A 178 22.53 -14.20 -5.24
CA ALA A 178 22.53 -13.62 -3.91
C ALA A 178 22.13 -14.68 -2.86
N SER A 179 21.13 -15.50 -3.12
CA SER A 179 20.69 -16.56 -2.20
C SER A 179 21.80 -17.57 -1.93
N ARG A 180 22.57 -17.94 -2.96
CA ARG A 180 23.75 -18.82 -2.84
C ARG A 180 24.85 -18.18 -1.98
N ARG A 181 25.16 -16.90 -2.21
CA ARG A 181 26.15 -16.17 -1.40
C ARG A 181 25.74 -16.01 0.05
N TRP A 182 24.46 -15.90 0.32
CA TRP A 182 23.91 -15.81 1.69
C TRP A 182 23.76 -17.16 2.38
N ASN A 183 24.05 -18.25 1.67
CA ASN A 183 23.90 -19.63 2.16
C ASN A 183 22.47 -19.88 2.68
N VAL A 184 21.48 -19.49 1.90
CA VAL A 184 20.07 -19.67 2.24
C VAL A 184 19.70 -21.15 2.16
N GLY A 185 18.89 -21.63 3.10
CA GLY A 185 18.43 -23.01 3.12
C GLY A 185 17.60 -23.39 1.90
N SER A 186 17.41 -24.70 1.68
CA SER A 186 16.59 -25.23 0.59
C SER A 186 15.08 -24.96 0.82
N LEU A 187 14.27 -25.17 -0.22
CA LEU A 187 12.81 -25.11 -0.11
C LEU A 187 12.28 -26.01 1.01
N ASN A 188 12.76 -27.26 1.10
CA ASN A 188 12.31 -28.19 2.12
C ASN A 188 12.79 -27.81 3.53
N GLU A 189 13.98 -27.25 3.71
CA GLU A 189 14.42 -26.72 5.00
C GLU A 189 13.55 -25.54 5.45
N PHE A 190 13.22 -24.64 4.54
CA PHE A 190 12.33 -23.52 4.80
C PHE A 190 10.91 -23.99 5.17
N ARG A 191 10.37 -24.96 4.47
CA ARG A 191 9.07 -25.58 4.79
C ARG A 191 9.08 -26.20 6.19
N LYS A 192 10.12 -26.96 6.53
CA LYS A 192 10.29 -27.55 7.87
C LYS A 192 10.31 -26.46 8.97
N HIS A 193 10.98 -25.32 8.72
CA HIS A 193 11.00 -24.19 9.65
C HIS A 193 9.59 -23.68 9.99
N PHE A 194 8.69 -23.63 9.00
CA PHE A 194 7.29 -23.22 9.21
C PHE A 194 6.36 -24.36 9.65
N GLY A 195 6.88 -25.54 9.95
CA GLY A 195 6.10 -26.71 10.35
C GLY A 195 5.30 -27.31 9.20
N LEU A 196 5.69 -27.06 7.95
CA LEU A 196 5.09 -27.65 6.75
C LEU A 196 5.78 -28.98 6.43
N LYS A 197 4.99 -29.93 5.89
CA LYS A 197 5.54 -31.18 5.37
C LYS A 197 6.52 -30.89 4.24
N PRO A 198 7.75 -31.43 4.26
CA PRO A 198 8.67 -31.33 3.13
C PRO A 198 8.10 -32.09 1.94
N TYR A 199 8.45 -31.67 0.74
CA TYR A 199 8.12 -32.37 -0.49
C TYR A 199 8.99 -33.62 -0.64
N GLU A 200 8.40 -34.75 -1.00
CA GLU A 200 9.08 -36.03 -1.18
C GLU A 200 9.40 -36.29 -2.66
N THR A 201 8.57 -35.75 -3.56
CA THR A 201 8.71 -35.87 -5.01
C THR A 201 8.65 -34.50 -5.68
N PHE A 202 9.07 -34.41 -6.92
CA PHE A 202 8.94 -33.18 -7.71
C PHE A 202 7.50 -32.89 -8.09
N GLU A 203 6.69 -33.95 -8.23
CA GLU A 203 5.25 -33.87 -8.47
C GLU A 203 4.50 -33.29 -7.27
N ASP A 204 5.01 -33.48 -6.05
CA ASP A 204 4.47 -32.82 -4.85
C ASP A 204 4.72 -31.30 -4.88
N VAL A 205 5.81 -30.86 -5.51
CA VAL A 205 6.12 -29.43 -5.67
C VAL A 205 5.18 -28.80 -6.69
N ASN A 206 5.01 -29.48 -7.84
CA ASN A 206 4.12 -29.02 -8.90
C ASN A 206 3.60 -30.19 -9.72
N SER A 207 2.29 -30.32 -9.81
CA SER A 207 1.62 -31.43 -10.53
C SER A 207 1.78 -31.36 -12.05
N ASN A 208 2.23 -30.21 -12.59
CA ASN A 208 2.51 -30.08 -14.01
C ASN A 208 3.78 -30.88 -14.39
N PRO A 209 3.67 -31.89 -15.27
CA PRO A 209 4.79 -32.77 -15.60
C PRO A 209 6.00 -32.04 -16.20
N GLU A 210 5.79 -30.96 -16.95
CA GLU A 210 6.90 -30.18 -17.52
C GLU A 210 7.71 -29.47 -16.44
N ILE A 211 7.01 -28.92 -15.42
CA ILE A 211 7.65 -28.23 -14.30
C ILE A 211 8.37 -29.23 -13.41
N ALA A 212 7.68 -30.32 -13.01
CA ALA A 212 8.28 -31.38 -12.21
C ALA A 212 9.53 -32.00 -12.88
N ASN A 213 9.47 -32.27 -14.19
CA ASN A 213 10.60 -32.80 -14.93
C ASN A 213 11.74 -31.77 -15.05
N THR A 214 11.45 -30.49 -15.22
CA THR A 214 12.46 -29.44 -15.24
C THR A 214 13.19 -29.37 -13.90
N LEU A 215 12.45 -29.38 -12.79
CA LEU A 215 13.00 -29.38 -11.43
C LEU A 215 13.87 -30.64 -11.20
N ARG A 216 13.40 -31.80 -11.61
CA ARG A 216 14.14 -33.06 -11.50
C ARG A 216 15.48 -33.01 -12.29
N HIS A 217 15.46 -32.42 -13.46
CA HIS A 217 16.68 -32.25 -14.25
C HIS A 217 17.68 -31.31 -13.60
N LEU A 218 17.20 -30.26 -12.94
CA LEU A 218 18.04 -29.24 -12.33
C LEU A 218 18.60 -29.65 -10.95
N TYR A 219 17.82 -30.36 -10.14
CA TYR A 219 18.10 -30.54 -8.72
C TYR A 219 18.28 -31.99 -8.26
N GLU A 220 18.02 -32.99 -9.10
CA GLU A 220 18.16 -34.42 -8.82
C GLU A 220 17.33 -34.96 -7.64
N HIS A 221 17.13 -34.18 -6.57
CA HIS A 221 16.30 -34.53 -5.40
C HIS A 221 15.55 -33.30 -4.86
N PRO A 222 14.30 -33.45 -4.35
CA PRO A 222 13.52 -32.32 -3.83
C PRO A 222 14.20 -31.54 -2.70
N ASP A 223 15.02 -32.19 -1.86
CA ASP A 223 15.74 -31.49 -0.79
C ASP A 223 16.83 -30.54 -1.29
N TYR A 224 17.24 -30.64 -2.55
CA TYR A 224 18.26 -29.76 -3.16
C TYR A 224 17.63 -28.57 -3.87
N ILE A 225 16.30 -28.47 -3.96
CA ILE A 225 15.65 -27.34 -4.59
C ILE A 225 15.98 -26.05 -3.79
N GLU A 226 16.63 -25.11 -4.45
CA GLU A 226 16.93 -23.81 -3.87
C GLU A 226 15.66 -23.08 -3.48
N LEU A 227 15.68 -22.29 -2.40
CA LEU A 227 14.50 -21.63 -1.86
C LEU A 227 13.78 -20.78 -2.92
N TYR A 228 14.47 -19.84 -3.56
CA TYR A 228 13.80 -18.89 -4.45
C TYR A 228 13.22 -19.56 -5.71
N PRO A 229 13.95 -20.34 -6.50
CA PRO A 229 13.36 -21.10 -7.60
C PRO A 229 12.25 -22.05 -7.14
N GLY A 230 12.41 -22.65 -5.98
CA GLY A 230 11.44 -23.57 -5.40
C GLY A 230 10.09 -22.93 -5.08
N ILE A 231 10.09 -21.81 -4.36
CA ILE A 231 8.84 -21.10 -4.02
C ILE A 231 8.12 -20.53 -5.24
N VAL A 232 8.86 -20.15 -6.29
CA VAL A 232 8.27 -19.70 -7.57
C VAL A 232 7.70 -20.88 -8.36
N SER A 233 8.32 -22.05 -8.26
CA SER A 233 7.91 -23.27 -8.98
C SER A 233 6.85 -24.09 -8.27
N GLU A 234 6.62 -23.85 -6.99
CA GLU A 234 5.55 -24.50 -6.23
C GLU A 234 4.19 -24.24 -6.87
N GLU A 235 3.28 -25.21 -6.80
CA GLU A 235 1.96 -25.09 -7.41
C GLU A 235 1.14 -23.94 -6.80
N ALA A 236 0.53 -23.14 -7.66
CA ALA A 236 -0.32 -22.03 -7.24
C ALA A 236 -1.58 -22.54 -6.54
N LYS A 237 -2.12 -21.72 -5.63
CA LYS A 237 -3.42 -22.03 -5.00
C LYS A 237 -4.56 -21.81 -5.98
N GLU A 238 -5.56 -22.69 -5.92
CA GLU A 238 -6.80 -22.56 -6.67
C GLU A 238 -7.95 -22.03 -5.79
N PRO A 239 -8.97 -21.38 -6.39
CA PRO A 239 -9.03 -20.93 -7.78
C PRO A 239 -8.20 -19.68 -8.03
N MET A 240 -7.54 -19.65 -9.18
CA MET A 240 -6.84 -18.46 -9.66
C MET A 240 -7.71 -17.76 -10.70
N ILE A 241 -8.14 -16.55 -10.40
CA ILE A 241 -8.92 -15.70 -11.31
C ILE A 241 -8.05 -14.47 -11.63
N PRO A 242 -7.63 -14.29 -12.90
CA PRO A 242 -6.85 -13.12 -13.28
C PRO A 242 -7.55 -11.82 -12.87
N GLY A 243 -6.80 -10.91 -12.25
CA GLY A 243 -7.32 -9.62 -11.80
C GLY A 243 -8.02 -9.62 -10.42
N VAL A 244 -8.16 -10.77 -9.75
CA VAL A 244 -8.72 -10.86 -8.38
C VAL A 244 -7.63 -10.97 -7.32
N GLY A 245 -6.51 -11.54 -7.67
CA GLY A 245 -5.35 -11.73 -6.81
C GLY A 245 -4.21 -12.33 -7.64
N ILE A 246 -3.10 -12.61 -7.00
CA ILE A 246 -1.90 -13.14 -7.66
C ILE A 246 -1.66 -14.62 -7.38
N ALA A 247 -2.53 -15.27 -6.65
CA ALA A 247 -2.49 -16.68 -6.30
C ALA A 247 -1.12 -17.16 -5.78
N PRO A 248 -0.53 -16.55 -4.74
CA PRO A 248 0.75 -16.99 -4.23
C PRO A 248 0.65 -18.43 -3.74
N THR A 249 1.77 -19.15 -3.82
CA THR A 249 1.85 -20.53 -3.39
C THR A 249 1.64 -20.69 -1.89
N TYR A 250 1.41 -21.92 -1.43
CA TYR A 250 1.10 -22.18 -0.01
C TYR A 250 2.27 -21.81 0.90
N THR A 251 3.49 -22.19 0.54
CA THR A 251 4.70 -21.90 1.34
C THR A 251 4.91 -20.40 1.49
N ILE A 252 4.81 -19.65 0.39
CA ILE A 252 4.98 -18.19 0.42
C ILE A 252 3.89 -17.51 1.24
N SER A 253 2.64 -17.94 1.10
CA SER A 253 1.53 -17.37 1.88
C SER A 253 1.73 -17.61 3.37
N ARG A 254 2.19 -18.80 3.77
CA ARG A 254 2.47 -19.13 5.17
C ARG A 254 3.60 -18.28 5.74
N ALA A 255 4.68 -18.11 4.96
CA ALA A 255 5.83 -17.30 5.36
C ALA A 255 5.46 -15.82 5.46
N VAL A 256 4.82 -15.26 4.43
CA VAL A 256 4.42 -13.84 4.40
C VAL A 256 3.50 -13.49 5.58
N LEU A 257 2.49 -14.31 5.86
CA LEU A 257 1.59 -14.07 6.99
C LEU A 257 2.32 -14.13 8.33
N SER A 258 3.25 -15.08 8.51
CA SER A 258 4.03 -15.22 9.73
C SER A 258 4.99 -14.03 9.93
N ASP A 259 5.76 -13.71 8.89
CA ASP A 259 6.75 -12.65 8.97
C ASP A 259 6.10 -11.26 9.02
N ALA A 260 4.99 -11.04 8.32
CA ALA A 260 4.23 -9.80 8.42
C ALA A 260 3.74 -9.55 9.85
N VAL A 261 3.23 -10.58 10.52
CA VAL A 261 2.85 -10.49 11.96
C VAL A 261 4.06 -10.13 12.81
N ALA A 262 5.18 -10.84 12.64
CA ALA A 262 6.39 -10.62 13.42
C ALA A 262 6.95 -9.19 13.20
N LEU A 263 7.02 -8.74 11.94
CA LEU A 263 7.53 -7.42 11.60
C LEU A 263 6.66 -6.29 12.14
N VAL A 264 5.32 -6.41 12.01
CA VAL A 264 4.39 -5.38 12.51
C VAL A 264 4.37 -5.38 14.05
N ARG A 265 4.40 -6.54 14.71
CA ARG A 265 4.47 -6.60 16.18
C ARG A 265 5.80 -6.08 16.72
N GLY A 266 6.90 -6.32 16.03
CA GLY A 266 8.22 -5.81 16.38
C GLY A 266 8.35 -4.30 16.15
N ASP A 267 7.55 -3.72 15.27
CA ASP A 267 7.59 -2.30 14.95
C ASP A 267 7.00 -1.45 16.08
N ARG A 268 7.79 -0.49 16.56
CA ARG A 268 7.39 0.39 17.66
C ARG A 268 6.22 1.30 17.25
N HIS A 269 6.24 1.83 16.01
CA HIS A 269 5.20 2.75 15.57
C HIS A 269 3.82 2.11 15.64
N TYR A 270 3.67 0.90 15.09
CA TYR A 270 2.35 0.24 15.01
C TYR A 270 1.90 -0.44 16.30
N THR A 271 2.77 -0.57 17.29
CA THR A 271 2.43 -1.22 18.57
C THR A 271 2.39 -0.26 19.75
N ILE A 272 3.33 0.66 19.84
CA ILE A 272 3.47 1.59 20.97
C ILE A 272 3.01 2.99 20.60
N ASP A 273 3.47 3.51 19.46
CA ASP A 273 3.25 4.91 19.08
C ASP A 273 1.94 5.10 18.28
N TYR A 274 1.33 4.03 17.76
CA TYR A 274 0.09 4.09 17.01
C TYR A 274 -1.12 4.22 17.95
N ASN A 275 -1.39 5.43 18.37
CA ASN A 275 -2.49 5.76 19.29
C ASN A 275 -3.00 7.20 19.04
N PRO A 276 -4.20 7.55 19.56
CA PRO A 276 -4.77 8.89 19.35
C PRO A 276 -3.93 10.04 19.89
N ARG A 277 -3.13 9.81 20.93
CA ARG A 277 -2.27 10.85 21.49
C ARG A 277 -1.21 11.33 20.50
N ASN A 278 -0.60 10.40 19.76
CA ASN A 278 0.45 10.70 18.81
C ASN A 278 -0.07 11.09 17.42
N LEU A 279 -1.18 10.48 17.00
CA LEU A 279 -1.78 10.68 15.67
C LEU A 279 -2.88 11.74 15.66
N THR A 280 -3.25 12.30 16.80
CA THR A 280 -4.52 12.99 17.04
C THR A 280 -5.73 12.05 16.93
N ASN A 281 -6.86 12.41 17.55
CA ASN A 281 -8.09 11.63 17.41
C ASN A 281 -8.57 11.53 15.96
N TRP A 282 -8.46 12.62 15.21
CA TRP A 282 -8.82 12.66 13.82
C TRP A 282 -7.94 11.71 12.98
N GLY A 283 -6.61 11.84 13.07
CA GLY A 283 -5.68 11.02 12.30
C GLY A 283 -5.77 9.54 12.62
N TYR A 284 -5.95 9.20 13.89
CA TYR A 284 -6.16 7.82 14.30
C TYR A 284 -7.44 7.22 13.70
N ASN A 285 -8.55 7.97 13.71
CA ASN A 285 -9.81 7.54 13.11
C ASN A 285 -9.73 7.44 11.58
N GLU A 286 -8.94 8.30 10.91
CA GLU A 286 -8.70 8.18 9.47
C GLU A 286 -8.00 6.88 9.10
N CYS A 287 -7.04 6.45 9.92
CA CYS A 287 -6.29 5.22 9.69
C CYS A 287 -7.05 3.95 10.10
N ARG A 288 -8.06 4.09 10.96
CA ARG A 288 -8.72 2.96 11.60
C ARG A 288 -9.53 2.12 10.61
N TYR A 289 -9.37 0.80 10.72
CA TYR A 289 -10.26 -0.17 10.10
C TYR A 289 -11.60 -0.20 10.84
N ASP A 290 -12.71 -0.09 10.11
CA ASP A 290 -14.05 -0.21 10.64
C ASP A 290 -14.99 -0.75 9.55
N LEU A 291 -15.55 -1.95 9.78
CA LEU A 291 -16.46 -2.60 8.82
C LEU A 291 -17.75 -1.78 8.55
N ASN A 292 -18.14 -0.92 9.48
CA ASN A 292 -19.32 -0.06 9.32
C ASN A 292 -19.03 1.18 8.45
N ILE A 293 -17.74 1.43 8.12
CA ILE A 293 -17.33 2.55 7.29
C ILE A 293 -16.75 1.99 6.00
N ASN A 294 -17.42 2.26 4.87
CA ASN A 294 -16.95 1.85 3.53
C ASN A 294 -16.59 0.35 3.48
N GLN A 295 -17.30 -0.49 4.21
CA GLN A 295 -17.07 -1.93 4.31
C GLN A 295 -15.63 -2.30 4.72
N GLY A 296 -15.01 -1.45 5.55
CA GLY A 296 -13.65 -1.61 6.04
C GLY A 296 -12.57 -1.20 5.05
N CYS A 297 -12.88 -0.58 3.91
CA CYS A 297 -11.87 -0.10 2.98
C CYS A 297 -11.21 1.19 3.46
N ILE A 298 -9.92 1.13 3.70
CA ILE A 298 -9.14 2.29 4.12
C ILE A 298 -8.71 3.11 2.91
N PHE A 299 -8.39 2.47 1.81
CA PHE A 299 -8.05 3.15 0.55
C PHE A 299 -9.19 4.05 0.06
N TYR A 300 -10.45 3.65 0.24
CA TYR A 300 -11.61 4.45 -0.12
C TYR A 300 -11.58 5.83 0.55
N LYS A 301 -11.24 5.89 1.85
CA LYS A 301 -11.12 7.16 2.57
C LYS A 301 -10.03 8.03 1.98
N LEU A 302 -8.87 7.44 1.67
CA LEU A 302 -7.75 8.15 1.07
C LEU A 302 -8.13 8.71 -0.30
N ALA A 303 -8.65 7.87 -1.21
CA ALA A 303 -8.99 8.24 -2.57
C ALA A 303 -10.07 9.35 -2.63
N THR A 304 -11.14 9.18 -1.88
CA THR A 304 -12.26 10.16 -1.87
C THR A 304 -11.90 11.47 -1.17
N ARG A 305 -10.92 11.45 -0.25
CA ARG A 305 -10.43 12.64 0.41
C ARG A 305 -9.39 13.38 -0.43
N ALA A 306 -8.48 12.66 -1.06
CA ALA A 306 -7.46 13.25 -1.92
C ALA A 306 -8.06 13.79 -3.23
N PHE A 307 -9.05 13.10 -3.79
CA PHE A 307 -9.65 13.42 -5.09
C PHE A 307 -11.19 13.50 -5.00
N PRO A 308 -11.74 14.43 -4.22
CA PRO A 308 -13.18 14.47 -3.90
C PRO A 308 -14.08 14.71 -5.12
N ASN A 309 -13.53 15.29 -6.19
CA ASN A 309 -14.27 15.63 -7.40
C ASN A 309 -14.14 14.57 -8.51
N HIS A 310 -13.44 13.47 -8.28
CA HIS A 310 -13.13 12.47 -9.33
C HIS A 310 -13.79 11.13 -9.09
N TYR A 311 -14.05 10.75 -7.83
CA TYR A 311 -14.71 9.50 -7.49
C TYR A 311 -16.17 9.75 -7.14
N LYS A 312 -17.07 9.00 -7.77
CA LYS A 312 -18.48 8.98 -7.33
C LYS A 312 -18.59 8.30 -5.97
N PRO A 313 -19.64 8.63 -5.19
CA PRO A 313 -19.97 7.84 -4.01
C PRO A 313 -20.06 6.36 -4.37
N ASP A 314 -19.56 5.50 -3.48
CA ASP A 314 -19.53 4.06 -3.66
C ASP A 314 -18.81 3.57 -4.93
N SER A 315 -17.82 4.34 -5.42
CA SER A 315 -16.99 3.96 -6.56
C SER A 315 -16.27 2.64 -6.31
N ILE A 316 -16.45 1.67 -7.21
CA ILE A 316 -15.78 0.37 -7.14
C ILE A 316 -14.25 0.52 -7.22
N TYR A 317 -13.75 1.52 -7.96
CA TYR A 317 -12.33 1.81 -8.10
C TYR A 317 -11.66 2.23 -6.79
N ALA A 318 -12.42 2.85 -5.89
CA ALA A 318 -11.91 3.23 -4.58
C ALA A 318 -12.15 2.15 -3.51
N HIS A 319 -13.27 1.41 -3.61
CA HIS A 319 -13.61 0.37 -2.64
C HIS A 319 -12.75 -0.89 -2.75
N TYR A 320 -12.38 -1.28 -3.97
CA TYR A 320 -11.64 -2.51 -4.24
C TYR A 320 -10.51 -2.30 -5.25
N PRO A 321 -9.53 -1.44 -4.92
CA PRO A 321 -8.49 -1.03 -5.87
C PRO A 321 -7.52 -2.15 -6.26
N MET A 322 -7.51 -3.26 -5.51
CA MET A 322 -6.61 -4.40 -5.74
C MET A 322 -7.29 -5.54 -6.53
N THR A 323 -8.50 -5.31 -7.02
CA THR A 323 -9.23 -6.24 -7.89
C THR A 323 -9.75 -5.47 -9.09
N ILE A 324 -9.58 -5.99 -10.31
CA ILE A 324 -10.04 -5.29 -11.51
C ILE A 324 -11.56 -5.12 -11.49
N PRO A 325 -12.09 -3.98 -11.97
CA PRO A 325 -13.52 -3.66 -11.88
C PRO A 325 -14.43 -4.67 -12.56
N SER A 326 -14.01 -5.28 -13.67
CA SER A 326 -14.79 -6.30 -14.38
C SER A 326 -15.04 -7.54 -13.51
N GLU A 327 -13.99 -8.03 -12.81
CA GLU A 327 -14.14 -9.18 -11.92
C GLU A 327 -14.89 -8.80 -10.64
N ASN A 328 -14.69 -7.62 -10.10
CA ASN A 328 -15.52 -7.12 -9.01
C ASN A 328 -17.00 -7.12 -9.41
N ARG A 329 -17.32 -6.73 -10.64
CA ARG A 329 -18.70 -6.72 -11.12
C ARG A 329 -19.29 -8.12 -11.16
N ASN A 330 -18.54 -9.11 -11.65
CA ASN A 330 -18.93 -10.51 -11.64
C ASN A 330 -19.20 -11.02 -10.21
N ILE A 331 -18.30 -10.72 -9.29
CA ILE A 331 -18.44 -11.12 -7.88
C ILE A 331 -19.67 -10.44 -7.25
N MET A 332 -19.84 -9.13 -7.42
CA MET A 332 -20.98 -8.39 -6.85
C MET A 332 -22.32 -8.84 -7.41
N LYS A 333 -22.36 -9.18 -8.71
CA LYS A 333 -23.54 -9.74 -9.36
C LYS A 333 -23.95 -11.07 -8.75
N ASN A 334 -22.97 -11.96 -8.53
CA ASN A 334 -23.20 -13.25 -7.90
C ASN A 334 -23.65 -13.13 -6.43
N LEU A 335 -23.24 -12.06 -5.75
CA LEU A 335 -23.65 -11.74 -4.39
C LEU A 335 -24.98 -10.96 -4.32
N GLY A 336 -25.58 -10.57 -5.45
CA GLY A 336 -26.79 -9.74 -5.49
C GLY A 336 -26.56 -8.30 -5.01
N ARG A 337 -25.34 -7.77 -5.14
CA ARG A 337 -24.90 -6.48 -4.61
C ARG A 337 -24.39 -5.51 -5.67
N GLU A 338 -24.62 -5.80 -6.95
CA GLU A 338 -24.14 -4.96 -8.06
C GLU A 338 -24.64 -3.50 -7.94
N GLN A 339 -25.87 -3.32 -7.46
CA GLN A 339 -26.50 -2.01 -7.30
C GLN A 339 -25.93 -1.17 -6.15
N ASP A 340 -25.13 -1.76 -5.26
CA ASP A 340 -24.55 -1.05 -4.11
C ASP A 340 -23.37 -0.16 -4.51
N TYR A 341 -22.90 -0.26 -5.75
CA TYR A 341 -21.66 0.39 -6.19
C TYR A 341 -21.83 1.19 -7.48
N SER A 342 -21.07 2.28 -7.58
CA SER A 342 -20.86 2.98 -8.85
C SER A 342 -19.76 2.29 -9.67
N TRP A 343 -20.08 1.96 -10.92
CA TRP A 343 -19.19 1.29 -11.88
C TRP A 343 -18.54 2.27 -12.85
N ASP A 344 -18.86 3.57 -12.73
CA ASP A 344 -18.31 4.58 -13.59
C ASP A 344 -16.82 4.77 -13.32
N LYS A 345 -16.05 4.92 -14.42
CA LYS A 345 -14.65 5.29 -14.30
C LYS A 345 -14.53 6.64 -13.61
N PRO A 346 -13.55 6.79 -12.70
CA PRO A 346 -13.24 8.09 -12.14
C PRO A 346 -12.95 9.09 -13.26
N ALA A 347 -13.60 10.23 -13.20
CA ALA A 347 -13.43 11.32 -14.15
C ALA A 347 -13.62 12.63 -13.39
N PHE A 348 -13.03 13.71 -13.92
CA PHE A 348 -13.31 15.02 -13.37
C PHE A 348 -14.81 15.30 -13.51
N THR A 349 -15.47 15.39 -12.38
CA THR A 349 -16.83 15.93 -12.29
C THR A 349 -16.70 17.37 -11.84
N GLU A 350 -17.53 18.25 -12.37
CA GLU A 350 -17.62 19.64 -11.91
C GLU A 350 -17.51 19.72 -10.39
N PRO A 351 -16.77 20.69 -9.83
CA PRO A 351 -16.63 20.77 -8.39
C PRO A 351 -18.00 20.73 -7.75
N ARG A 352 -18.36 19.59 -7.17
CA ARG A 352 -19.49 19.57 -6.27
C ARG A 352 -19.06 20.50 -5.15
N VAL A 353 -19.64 21.71 -5.14
CA VAL A 353 -19.43 22.66 -4.07
C VAL A 353 -19.37 21.87 -2.77
N ASN A 354 -18.20 21.66 -2.29
CA ASN A 354 -17.70 21.15 -1.02
C ASN A 354 -18.72 20.47 -0.06
N LEU A 355 -19.70 19.75 -0.58
CA LEU A 355 -20.64 19.00 0.25
C LEU A 355 -19.94 17.89 1.05
N VAL A 356 -18.86 17.31 0.50
CA VAL A 356 -18.12 16.25 1.19
C VAL A 356 -17.25 16.82 2.30
N SER A 357 -16.57 17.94 2.08
CA SER A 357 -15.83 18.61 3.16
C SER A 357 -16.78 19.24 4.18
N HIS A 358 -17.94 19.73 3.76
CA HIS A 358 -18.94 20.32 4.65
C HIS A 358 -19.74 19.25 5.39
N GLN A 359 -20.14 18.16 4.75
CA GLN A 359 -20.82 17.04 5.42
C GLN A 359 -19.87 16.22 6.28
N ASN A 360 -18.64 15.98 5.86
CA ASN A 360 -17.64 15.32 6.70
C ASN A 360 -17.15 16.23 7.83
N ALA A 361 -17.00 17.51 7.60
CA ALA A 361 -16.77 18.46 8.67
C ALA A 361 -18.00 18.54 9.62
N LYS A 362 -19.21 18.50 9.09
CA LYS A 362 -20.45 18.47 9.89
C LYS A 362 -20.61 17.18 10.66
N LEU A 363 -20.34 16.02 10.05
CA LEU A 363 -20.32 14.68 10.71
C LEU A 363 -19.20 14.59 11.75
N LEU A 364 -17.99 15.04 11.43
CA LEU A 364 -16.88 15.13 12.38
C LEU A 364 -17.23 16.08 13.52
N LEU A 365 -17.88 17.18 13.21
CA LEU A 365 -18.34 18.17 14.17
C LEU A 365 -19.52 17.66 15.01
N GLU A 366 -20.43 16.89 14.47
CA GLU A 366 -21.56 16.27 15.19
C GLU A 366 -21.14 15.11 16.06
N ASN A 367 -20.19 14.29 15.62
CA ASN A 367 -19.64 13.16 16.38
C ASN A 367 -18.63 13.57 17.46
N GLN A 368 -18.16 14.82 17.44
CA GLN A 368 -17.23 15.36 18.43
C GLN A 368 -17.90 16.39 19.37
N LYS A 369 -19.20 16.34 19.52
CA LYS A 369 -19.96 17.32 20.34
C LYS A 369 -19.42 17.50 21.76
N ASP A 370 -18.78 16.47 22.31
CA ASP A 370 -18.30 16.48 23.70
C ASP A 370 -16.83 16.95 23.88
N PHE A 371 -16.10 17.13 22.78
CA PHE A 371 -14.64 17.43 22.83
C PHE A 371 -14.21 18.72 22.11
N ARG A 372 -15.15 19.62 21.79
CA ARG A 372 -14.78 20.85 21.08
C ARG A 372 -14.30 21.94 22.02
N PRO A 373 -13.05 22.37 21.88
CA PRO A 373 -12.62 23.63 22.49
C PRO A 373 -13.50 24.79 21.98
N SER A 374 -13.75 25.77 22.81
CA SER A 374 -14.62 26.92 22.49
C SER A 374 -14.20 27.67 21.21
N TRP A 375 -12.90 27.72 20.92
CA TRP A 375 -12.35 28.35 19.73
C TRP A 375 -12.70 27.57 18.43
N ALA A 376 -12.79 26.23 18.46
CA ALA A 376 -13.17 25.43 17.29
C ALA A 376 -14.61 25.67 16.87
N ARG A 377 -15.49 26.03 17.83
CA ARG A 377 -16.84 26.48 17.53
C ARG A 377 -16.84 27.84 16.83
N SER A 378 -16.05 28.76 17.34
CA SER A 378 -15.91 30.09 16.74
C SER A 378 -15.30 30.06 15.34
N MET A 379 -14.30 29.19 15.11
CA MET A 379 -13.74 28.96 13.79
C MET A 379 -14.74 28.30 12.84
N SER A 380 -15.49 27.30 13.31
CA SER A 380 -16.56 26.64 12.54
C SER A 380 -17.70 27.62 12.15
N GLU A 381 -18.03 28.55 13.02
CA GLU A 381 -19.02 29.60 12.75
C GLU A 381 -18.48 30.64 11.75
N LEU A 382 -17.20 30.95 11.82
CA LEU A 382 -16.52 31.85 10.89
C LEU A 382 -16.35 31.24 9.50
N PHE A 383 -15.88 29.98 9.42
CA PHE A 383 -15.65 29.28 8.15
C PHE A 383 -16.91 28.74 7.51
N GLY A 384 -18.00 28.56 8.26
CA GLY A 384 -19.26 28.03 7.76
C GLY A 384 -20.16 29.05 7.06
N LYS A 385 -19.80 30.32 6.99
CA LYS A 385 -20.66 31.41 6.46
C LYS A 385 -20.24 31.99 5.10
N GLY A 386 -19.38 31.32 4.35
CA GLY A 386 -18.98 31.79 3.02
C GLY A 386 -17.76 32.70 3.01
N GLU A 387 -17.46 33.32 1.87
CA GLU A 387 -16.26 34.13 1.68
C GLU A 387 -16.13 35.25 2.72
N PHE A 388 -14.94 35.33 3.33
CA PHE A 388 -14.60 36.44 4.23
C PHE A 388 -14.62 37.76 3.46
N ASP A 389 -15.38 38.72 3.98
CA ASP A 389 -15.29 40.08 3.48
C ASP A 389 -13.92 40.73 3.85
N THR A 390 -13.60 41.84 3.24
CA THR A 390 -12.32 42.52 3.44
C THR A 390 -12.10 42.91 4.90
N LYS A 391 -13.14 43.30 5.63
CA LYS A 391 -13.08 43.65 7.05
C LYS A 391 -12.80 42.44 7.95
N GLN A 392 -13.38 41.27 7.61
CA GLN A 392 -13.14 40.05 8.32
C GLN A 392 -11.70 39.54 8.12
N ARG A 393 -11.16 39.66 6.90
CA ARG A 393 -9.74 39.36 6.60
C ARG A 393 -8.77 40.26 7.36
N GLU A 394 -9.08 41.56 7.44
CA GLU A 394 -8.28 42.53 8.22
C GLU A 394 -8.37 42.23 9.72
N ALA A 395 -9.53 41.87 10.23
CA ALA A 395 -9.71 41.51 11.64
C ALA A 395 -8.94 40.22 12.00
N ILE A 396 -8.98 39.23 11.14
CA ILE A 396 -8.20 37.97 11.28
C ILE A 396 -6.69 38.31 11.22
N GLY A 397 -6.26 39.11 10.27
CA GLY A 397 -4.85 39.56 10.17
C GLY A 397 -4.37 40.32 11.40
N LYS A 398 -5.22 41.15 12.00
CA LYS A 398 -4.93 41.81 13.26
C LYS A 398 -4.88 40.84 14.44
N ALA A 399 -5.83 39.91 14.54
CA ALA A 399 -5.87 38.88 15.60
C ALA A 399 -4.64 37.97 15.55
N LEU A 400 -4.18 37.59 14.35
CA LEU A 400 -3.00 36.76 14.16
C LEU A 400 -1.68 37.48 14.59
N ASN A 401 -1.68 38.79 14.60
CA ASN A 401 -0.53 39.62 14.99
C ASN A 401 -0.58 40.15 16.45
N THR A 402 -1.53 39.72 17.25
CA THR A 402 -1.64 40.10 18.67
C THR A 402 -0.87 39.15 19.57
N GLU A 403 -0.48 39.60 20.76
CA GLU A 403 0.11 38.75 21.81
C GLU A 403 -0.82 37.65 22.34
N GLU A 404 -2.12 37.73 22.02
CA GLU A 404 -3.12 36.74 22.41
C GLU A 404 -3.11 35.48 21.52
N PHE A 405 -2.61 35.58 20.29
CA PHE A 405 -2.51 34.44 19.40
C PHE A 405 -1.64 33.29 19.95
N PRO A 406 -0.45 33.57 20.53
CA PRO A 406 0.33 32.52 21.21
C PRO A 406 -0.38 31.92 22.43
N LYS A 407 -1.22 32.65 23.12
CA LYS A 407 -2.02 32.15 24.24
C LYS A 407 -3.12 31.23 23.74
N LEU A 408 -3.81 31.62 22.67
CA LEU A 408 -4.80 30.81 21.98
C LEU A 408 -4.22 29.49 21.47
N VAL A 409 -3.03 29.53 20.88
CA VAL A 409 -2.30 28.35 20.43
C VAL A 409 -1.88 27.47 21.60
N LYS A 410 -1.47 28.07 22.73
CA LYS A 410 -1.11 27.33 23.94
C LYS A 410 -2.34 26.62 24.53
N THR A 411 -3.47 27.30 24.66
CA THR A 411 -4.73 26.70 25.10
C THR A 411 -5.18 25.58 24.19
N PHE A 412 -4.99 25.74 22.86
CA PHE A 412 -5.26 24.69 21.89
C PHE A 412 -4.43 23.41 22.12
N TYR A 413 -3.17 23.56 22.47
CA TYR A 413 -2.31 22.42 22.79
C TYR A 413 -2.61 21.79 24.14
N GLU A 414 -3.03 22.59 25.13
CA GLU A 414 -3.42 22.09 26.46
C GLU A 414 -4.77 21.38 26.44
N ASP A 415 -5.71 21.78 25.55
CA ASP A 415 -7.03 21.13 25.38
C ASP A 415 -6.97 19.86 24.50
N ILE A 416 -5.88 19.63 23.77
CA ILE A 416 -5.66 18.43 22.93
C ILE A 416 -4.80 17.39 23.65
N THR A 417 -4.08 17.76 24.69
CA THR A 417 -3.24 16.86 25.52
C THR A 417 -4.01 16.37 26.74
#